data_3368f58bb27ce61305c51621227a888a
#
_entry.id   3368f58bb27ce61305c51621227a888a
#
_cell.length_a   1.000
_cell.length_b   1.000
_cell.length_c   1.000
_cell.angle_alpha   90.00
_cell.angle_beta   90.00
_cell.angle_gamma   90.00
#
_symmetry.space_group_name_H-M   'P 1'
#
loop_
_entity.id
_entity.type
_entity.pdbx_description
1 polymer ?
#
loop_
_entity_poly.entity_id
_entity_poly.type
_entity_poly.pdbx_seq_one_letter_code
_entity_poly.pdbx_strand_id
1 'polypeptide(L)'
;MGEFWIKGPKAFELVQKLTTNDVAALIDGKVQYSCFPNDKGGIVDDLLVYRFSAEKYLLVVNAANIEKDWAWCTKWAKELGMNVDTDLENASDNICQLAVQGPLALKAMQKLTTANVVDMEYYTFQEIPFAGIDKVIFSTTGYTGAGGCEIYAYVKDAEKLWHAVFEAGAEFGIKPAGLGARDTLRLEAGFCLYGHEIDDDHSPIEAGLGWITKFVPGNDFINRAYHEKLKADKPTRYMKPFELQDKGIARQGYVIEDAEGNEIGVVCSGTVSPWTGKSIGTGYVKSGFHKLDTEIFIRVRNKALKAKIVKTPFF
;
A
#
# COMPACT_ATOMS: atom_id res chain seq x y z
N MET A 1 -6.88 9.06 3.98
CA MET A 1 -6.34 8.72 2.63
C MET A 1 -6.85 9.78 1.66
N GLY A 2 -6.40 9.78 0.41
CA GLY A 2 -7.02 10.57 -0.66
C GLY A 2 -7.90 9.67 -1.52
N GLU A 3 -9.04 10.16 -1.95
CA GLU A 3 -10.03 9.43 -2.73
C GLU A 3 -10.37 10.20 -4.02
N PHE A 4 -9.98 9.62 -5.17
CA PHE A 4 -10.19 10.22 -6.48
C PHE A 4 -11.13 9.39 -7.32
N TRP A 5 -12.24 9.97 -7.74
CA TRP A 5 -13.10 9.37 -8.74
C TRP A 5 -12.58 9.65 -10.14
N ILE A 6 -12.52 8.60 -10.95
CA ILE A 6 -12.25 8.67 -12.39
C ILE A 6 -13.47 8.10 -13.11
N LYS A 7 -14.07 8.89 -13.98
CA LYS A 7 -15.37 8.59 -14.60
C LYS A 7 -15.33 8.82 -16.11
N GLY A 8 -16.28 8.20 -16.81
CA GLY A 8 -16.50 8.40 -18.26
C GLY A 8 -15.78 7.39 -19.15
N PRO A 9 -15.96 7.51 -20.47
CA PRO A 9 -15.55 6.49 -21.44
C PRO A 9 -14.03 6.27 -21.54
N LYS A 10 -13.22 7.24 -21.05
CA LYS A 10 -11.74 7.14 -21.00
C LYS A 10 -11.21 6.77 -19.61
N ALA A 11 -12.07 6.46 -18.64
CA ALA A 11 -11.66 6.14 -17.28
C ALA A 11 -10.70 4.94 -17.24
N PHE A 12 -11.03 3.86 -17.94
CA PHE A 12 -10.16 2.69 -18.07
C PHE A 12 -8.79 3.06 -18.66
N GLU A 13 -8.78 3.81 -19.77
CA GLU A 13 -7.54 4.20 -20.46
C GLU A 13 -6.62 5.01 -19.54
N LEU A 14 -7.18 5.97 -18.79
CA LEU A 14 -6.41 6.76 -17.83
C LEU A 14 -5.84 5.90 -16.70
N VAL A 15 -6.66 5.07 -16.06
CA VAL A 15 -6.21 4.25 -14.93
C VAL A 15 -5.17 3.23 -15.38
N GLN A 16 -5.35 2.59 -16.55
CA GLN A 16 -4.36 1.70 -17.14
C GLN A 16 -3.04 2.41 -17.45
N LYS A 17 -3.09 3.66 -17.92
CA LYS A 17 -1.90 4.48 -18.21
C LYS A 17 -1.16 4.90 -16.96
N LEU A 18 -1.88 5.24 -15.90
CA LEU A 18 -1.33 5.75 -14.65
C LEU A 18 -0.67 4.66 -13.79
N THR A 19 -1.08 3.39 -13.92
CA THR A 19 -0.76 2.36 -12.94
C THR A 19 0.05 1.21 -13.54
N THR A 20 0.99 0.66 -12.76
CA THR A 20 1.89 -0.41 -13.20
C THR A 20 1.20 -1.77 -13.33
N ASN A 21 0.09 -1.98 -12.60
CA ASN A 21 -0.64 -3.25 -12.63
C ASN A 21 -1.59 -3.31 -13.84
N ASP A 22 -2.08 -4.48 -14.17
CA ASP A 22 -2.98 -4.70 -15.30
C ASP A 22 -4.44 -4.44 -14.91
N VAL A 23 -4.94 -3.24 -15.23
CA VAL A 23 -6.33 -2.84 -14.97
C VAL A 23 -7.31 -3.60 -15.87
N ALA A 24 -6.85 -4.09 -17.04
CA ALA A 24 -7.69 -4.91 -17.92
C ALA A 24 -8.09 -6.24 -17.28
N ALA A 25 -7.26 -6.77 -16.39
CA ALA A 25 -7.56 -7.98 -15.62
C ALA A 25 -8.47 -7.72 -14.40
N LEU A 26 -8.70 -6.46 -14.02
CA LEU A 26 -9.55 -6.10 -12.89
C LEU A 26 -11.02 -6.12 -13.32
N ILE A 27 -11.86 -6.80 -12.55
CA ILE A 27 -13.31 -6.90 -12.81
C ILE A 27 -14.11 -6.04 -11.81
N ASP A 28 -15.35 -5.76 -12.13
CA ASP A 28 -16.24 -4.94 -11.29
C ASP A 28 -16.38 -5.56 -9.88
N GLY A 29 -16.34 -4.73 -8.84
CA GLY A 29 -16.37 -5.13 -7.43
C GLY A 29 -15.03 -5.62 -6.87
N LYS A 30 -13.95 -5.63 -7.65
CA LYS A 30 -12.60 -5.98 -7.19
C LYS A 30 -11.73 -4.75 -6.94
N VAL A 31 -10.73 -4.96 -6.10
CA VAL A 31 -9.69 -3.98 -5.78
C VAL A 31 -8.35 -4.47 -6.30
N GLN A 32 -7.47 -3.56 -6.67
CA GLN A 32 -6.12 -3.88 -7.14
C GLN A 32 -5.10 -2.93 -6.49
N TYR A 33 -4.06 -3.49 -5.90
CA TYR A 33 -2.90 -2.71 -5.47
C TYR A 33 -1.99 -2.41 -6.65
N SER A 34 -1.51 -1.18 -6.75
CA SER A 34 -0.66 -0.71 -7.83
C SER A 34 0.25 0.44 -7.40
N CYS A 35 1.11 0.89 -8.32
CA CYS A 35 1.92 2.09 -8.16
C CYS A 35 1.67 3.04 -9.33
N PHE A 36 1.77 4.35 -9.07
CA PHE A 36 1.99 5.37 -10.09
C PHE A 36 3.48 5.46 -10.39
N PRO A 37 3.97 5.00 -11.55
CA PRO A 37 5.37 5.21 -11.93
C PRO A 37 5.59 6.65 -12.39
N ASN A 38 6.80 7.19 -12.18
CA ASN A 38 7.19 8.49 -12.70
C ASN A 38 8.04 8.40 -13.98
N ASP A 39 8.32 9.56 -14.58
CA ASP A 39 9.10 9.65 -15.82
C ASP A 39 10.59 9.27 -15.64
N LYS A 40 11.09 9.18 -14.39
CA LYS A 40 12.49 8.90 -14.04
C LYS A 40 12.73 7.45 -13.63
N GLY A 41 11.67 6.66 -13.47
CA GLY A 41 11.73 5.25 -13.07
C GLY A 41 11.47 4.99 -11.60
N GLY A 42 11.15 6.01 -10.81
CA GLY A 42 10.67 5.88 -9.44
C GLY A 42 9.14 5.79 -9.34
N ILE A 43 8.61 5.94 -8.14
CA ILE A 43 7.20 5.80 -7.80
C ILE A 43 6.68 7.14 -7.29
N VAL A 44 5.64 7.69 -7.94
CA VAL A 44 4.93 8.89 -7.45
C VAL A 44 4.17 8.58 -6.18
N ASP A 45 3.41 7.49 -6.16
CA ASP A 45 2.73 6.93 -4.99
C ASP A 45 2.33 5.47 -5.22
N ASP A 46 2.01 4.74 -4.16
CA ASP A 46 1.31 3.47 -4.21
C ASP A 46 -0.16 3.64 -3.81
N LEU A 47 -1.04 2.85 -4.42
CA LEU A 47 -2.48 3.07 -4.30
C LEU A 47 -3.30 1.80 -4.42
N LEU A 48 -4.57 1.91 -4.02
CA LEU A 48 -5.59 0.94 -4.37
C LEU A 48 -6.47 1.47 -5.51
N VAL A 49 -6.76 0.61 -6.48
CA VAL A 49 -7.66 0.85 -7.60
C VAL A 49 -8.93 0.02 -7.39
N TYR A 50 -10.06 0.68 -7.21
CA TYR A 50 -11.39 0.08 -7.06
C TYR A 50 -12.12 0.18 -8.40
N ARG A 51 -12.56 -0.92 -8.96
CA ARG A 51 -13.35 -0.90 -10.20
C ARG A 51 -14.83 -1.08 -9.91
N PHE A 52 -15.61 -0.02 -10.11
CA PHE A 52 -17.08 -0.03 -10.02
C PHE A 52 -17.71 -0.50 -11.33
N SER A 53 -17.15 -0.05 -12.45
CA SER A 53 -17.53 -0.45 -13.81
C SER A 53 -16.37 -0.14 -14.78
N ALA A 54 -16.54 -0.47 -16.04
CA ALA A 54 -15.57 -0.11 -17.09
C ALA A 54 -15.30 1.41 -17.18
N GLU A 55 -16.26 2.25 -16.77
CA GLU A 55 -16.22 3.70 -16.87
C GLU A 55 -16.23 4.41 -15.50
N LYS A 56 -15.99 3.67 -14.38
CA LYS A 56 -16.00 4.26 -13.05
C LYS A 56 -15.02 3.55 -12.12
N TYR A 57 -14.03 4.30 -11.67
CA TYR A 57 -13.00 3.85 -10.73
C TYR A 57 -12.90 4.80 -9.54
N LEU A 58 -12.50 4.25 -8.40
CA LEU A 58 -12.04 5.02 -7.25
C LEU A 58 -10.57 4.69 -7.01
N LEU A 59 -9.72 5.70 -7.00
CA LEU A 59 -8.31 5.58 -6.63
C LEU A 59 -8.17 6.03 -5.17
N VAL A 60 -7.55 5.19 -4.34
CA VAL A 60 -7.29 5.50 -2.92
C VAL A 60 -5.79 5.62 -2.74
N VAL A 61 -5.31 6.84 -2.49
CA VAL A 61 -3.91 7.24 -2.42
C VAL A 61 -3.48 7.60 -1.01
N ASN A 62 -2.17 7.73 -0.78
CA ASN A 62 -1.65 8.12 0.52
C ASN A 62 -1.99 9.57 0.87
N ALA A 63 -2.43 9.82 2.11
CA ALA A 63 -2.88 11.14 2.55
C ALA A 63 -1.82 12.24 2.39
N ALA A 64 -0.54 11.91 2.62
CA ALA A 64 0.56 12.86 2.47
C ALA A 64 0.85 13.25 1.01
N ASN A 65 0.35 12.47 0.04
CA ASN A 65 0.63 12.64 -1.38
C ASN A 65 -0.57 13.17 -2.19
N ILE A 66 -1.71 13.47 -1.56
CA ILE A 66 -2.97 13.87 -2.24
C ILE A 66 -2.72 14.92 -3.33
N GLU A 67 -2.04 16.02 -3.01
CA GLU A 67 -1.78 17.11 -3.96
C GLU A 67 -0.92 16.66 -5.15
N LYS A 68 0.13 15.90 -4.87
CA LYS A 68 1.06 15.36 -5.87
C LYS A 68 0.35 14.39 -6.80
N ASP A 69 -0.43 13.48 -6.24
CA ASP A 69 -1.16 12.44 -6.98
C ASP A 69 -2.30 13.04 -7.81
N TRP A 70 -3.00 14.02 -7.25
CA TRP A 70 -4.02 14.75 -7.99
C TRP A 70 -3.45 15.50 -9.20
N ALA A 71 -2.32 16.17 -9.01
CA ALA A 71 -1.61 16.84 -10.10
C ALA A 71 -1.15 15.82 -11.17
N TRP A 72 -0.69 14.64 -10.76
CA TRP A 72 -0.28 13.56 -11.66
C TRP A 72 -1.46 13.02 -12.47
N CYS A 73 -2.57 12.70 -11.83
CA CYS A 73 -3.79 12.24 -12.49
C CYS A 73 -4.33 13.29 -13.47
N THR A 74 -4.37 14.56 -13.05
CA THR A 74 -4.86 15.68 -13.87
C THR A 74 -3.98 15.92 -15.12
N LYS A 75 -2.65 15.84 -14.97
CA LYS A 75 -1.71 15.94 -16.09
C LYS A 75 -2.06 14.92 -17.17
N TRP A 76 -2.13 13.66 -16.82
CA TRP A 76 -2.35 12.58 -17.78
C TRP A 76 -3.78 12.51 -18.31
N ALA A 77 -4.77 12.90 -17.52
CA ALA A 77 -6.13 13.05 -18.01
C ALA A 77 -6.23 14.10 -19.12
N LYS A 78 -5.56 15.24 -18.98
CA LYS A 78 -5.46 16.28 -20.03
C LYS A 78 -4.74 15.76 -21.27
N GLU A 79 -3.64 15.02 -21.14
CA GLU A 79 -2.92 14.40 -22.25
C GLU A 79 -3.82 13.44 -23.05
N LEU A 80 -4.72 12.73 -22.38
CA LEU A 80 -5.72 11.86 -23.00
C LEU A 80 -6.95 12.63 -23.52
N GLY A 81 -7.01 13.95 -23.37
CA GLY A 81 -8.14 14.78 -23.79
C GLY A 81 -9.42 14.52 -22.99
N MET A 82 -9.29 14.17 -21.71
CA MET A 82 -10.41 14.08 -20.75
C MET A 82 -10.79 15.48 -20.25
N ASN A 83 -12.05 15.65 -19.88
CA ASN A 83 -12.50 16.83 -19.16
C ASN A 83 -12.28 16.65 -17.66
N VAL A 84 -11.25 17.28 -17.12
CA VAL A 84 -10.87 17.13 -15.71
C VAL A 84 -11.92 17.62 -14.72
N ASP A 85 -12.81 18.54 -15.12
CA ASP A 85 -13.83 19.08 -14.25
C ASP A 85 -15.07 18.16 -14.13
N THR A 86 -15.25 17.22 -15.06
CA THR A 86 -16.40 16.30 -15.08
C THR A 86 -15.99 14.84 -14.92
N ASP A 87 -14.84 14.45 -15.48
CA ASP A 87 -14.40 13.07 -15.55
C ASP A 87 -13.55 12.69 -14.34
N LEU A 88 -12.94 13.68 -13.66
CA LEU A 88 -12.17 13.49 -12.43
C LEU A 88 -12.82 14.26 -11.27
N GLU A 89 -12.76 13.70 -10.07
CA GLU A 89 -13.22 14.35 -8.84
C GLU A 89 -12.29 14.01 -7.68
N ASN A 90 -11.66 15.01 -7.07
CA ASN A 90 -11.00 14.81 -5.78
C ASN A 90 -12.04 14.88 -4.67
N ALA A 91 -12.42 13.73 -4.15
CA ALA A 91 -13.44 13.59 -3.11
C ALA A 91 -12.83 13.45 -1.69
N SER A 92 -11.53 13.64 -1.54
CA SER A 92 -10.78 13.37 -0.30
C SER A 92 -11.35 14.11 0.92
N ASP A 93 -11.80 15.36 0.75
CA ASP A 93 -12.40 16.12 1.85
C ASP A 93 -13.86 15.71 2.18
N ASN A 94 -14.49 14.93 1.30
CA ASN A 94 -15.89 14.53 1.41
C ASN A 94 -16.07 13.08 1.91
N ILE A 95 -15.00 12.29 1.90
CA ILE A 95 -15.02 10.86 2.26
C ILE A 95 -14.19 10.66 3.53
N CYS A 96 -14.74 9.96 4.51
CA CYS A 96 -14.01 9.42 5.65
C CYS A 96 -13.73 7.92 5.43
N GLN A 97 -12.58 7.45 5.92
CA GLN A 97 -12.18 6.05 5.86
C GLN A 97 -11.90 5.53 7.27
N LEU A 98 -12.51 4.41 7.63
CA LEU A 98 -12.17 3.64 8.82
C LEU A 98 -11.56 2.29 8.41
N ALA A 99 -10.42 1.95 8.99
CA ALA A 99 -9.80 0.63 8.85
C ALA A 99 -10.09 -0.19 10.12
N VAL A 100 -10.91 -1.23 10.01
CA VAL A 100 -11.24 -2.16 11.09
C VAL A 100 -10.52 -3.47 10.79
N GLN A 101 -9.43 -3.73 11.52
CA GLN A 101 -8.48 -4.77 11.16
C GLN A 101 -8.38 -5.82 12.25
N GLY A 102 -8.08 -7.05 11.85
CA GLY A 102 -7.90 -8.21 12.73
C GLY A 102 -8.84 -9.37 12.38
N PRO A 103 -8.57 -10.57 12.93
CA PRO A 103 -9.25 -11.81 12.51
C PRO A 103 -10.75 -11.83 12.85
N LEU A 104 -11.22 -10.98 13.77
CA LEU A 104 -12.62 -10.89 14.18
C LEU A 104 -13.35 -9.67 13.56
N ALA A 105 -12.65 -8.85 12.79
CA ALA A 105 -13.19 -7.60 12.26
C ALA A 105 -14.46 -7.81 11.43
N LEU A 106 -14.45 -8.73 10.46
CA LEU A 106 -15.62 -8.99 9.60
C LEU A 106 -16.82 -9.51 10.39
N LYS A 107 -16.58 -10.35 11.42
CA LYS A 107 -17.65 -10.83 12.32
C LYS A 107 -18.29 -9.68 13.11
N ALA A 108 -17.47 -8.76 13.61
CA ALA A 108 -17.96 -7.58 14.31
C ALA A 108 -18.77 -6.67 13.38
N MET A 109 -18.26 -6.43 12.19
CA MET A 109 -18.89 -5.56 11.21
C MET A 109 -20.17 -6.15 10.59
N GLN A 110 -20.31 -7.48 10.53
CA GLN A 110 -21.55 -8.14 10.09
C GLN A 110 -22.79 -7.69 10.86
N LYS A 111 -22.63 -7.25 12.10
CA LYS A 111 -23.74 -6.76 12.95
C LYS A 111 -24.34 -5.45 12.44
N LEU A 112 -23.65 -4.73 11.60
CA LEU A 112 -24.02 -3.39 11.13
C LEU A 112 -24.67 -3.38 9.73
N THR A 113 -24.84 -4.56 9.11
CA THR A 113 -25.42 -4.70 7.77
C THR A 113 -26.13 -6.04 7.59
N THR A 114 -27.11 -6.05 6.69
CA THR A 114 -27.78 -7.29 6.24
C THR A 114 -27.05 -7.95 5.06
N ALA A 115 -26.11 -7.23 4.42
CA ALA A 115 -25.26 -7.82 3.39
C ALA A 115 -24.29 -8.84 4.04
N ASN A 116 -24.01 -9.93 3.35
CA ASN A 116 -23.04 -10.91 3.85
C ASN A 116 -21.61 -10.41 3.63
N VAL A 117 -21.01 -9.83 4.68
CA VAL A 117 -19.63 -9.31 4.62
C VAL A 117 -18.61 -10.28 5.20
N VAL A 118 -19.03 -11.29 5.97
CA VAL A 118 -18.12 -12.28 6.58
C VAL A 118 -17.47 -13.16 5.51
N ASP A 119 -18.21 -13.50 4.46
CA ASP A 119 -17.75 -14.39 3.39
C ASP A 119 -17.23 -13.62 2.18
N MET A 120 -17.05 -12.30 2.26
CA MET A 120 -16.48 -11.53 1.16
C MET A 120 -15.03 -11.98 0.88
N GLU A 121 -14.74 -12.19 -0.39
CA GLU A 121 -13.40 -12.50 -0.84
C GLU A 121 -12.43 -11.32 -0.58
N TYR A 122 -11.19 -11.62 -0.23
CA TYR A 122 -10.15 -10.61 -0.02
C TYR A 122 -9.89 -9.79 -1.30
N TYR A 123 -9.70 -8.49 -1.15
CA TYR A 123 -9.59 -7.52 -2.26
C TYR A 123 -10.85 -7.41 -3.11
N THR A 124 -12.02 -7.47 -2.45
CA THR A 124 -13.32 -7.11 -3.04
C THR A 124 -13.97 -5.98 -2.27
N PHE A 125 -14.94 -5.33 -2.90
CA PHE A 125 -15.76 -4.31 -2.25
C PHE A 125 -17.21 -4.36 -2.73
N GLN A 126 -18.09 -3.78 -1.93
CA GLN A 126 -19.49 -3.58 -2.26
C GLN A 126 -19.94 -2.20 -1.76
N GLU A 127 -20.88 -1.55 -2.47
CA GLU A 127 -21.63 -0.41 -1.96
C GLU A 127 -22.89 -0.93 -1.30
N ILE A 128 -23.01 -0.78 0.02
CA ILE A 128 -24.05 -1.39 0.84
C ILE A 128 -24.62 -0.42 1.88
N PRO A 129 -25.86 -0.60 2.36
CA PRO A 129 -26.32 -0.01 3.60
C PRO A 129 -25.50 -0.57 4.77
N PHE A 130 -24.97 0.30 5.63
CA PHE A 130 -24.14 -0.07 6.75
C PHE A 130 -24.30 0.91 7.92
N ALA A 131 -24.48 0.43 9.13
CA ALA A 131 -24.69 1.24 10.34
C ALA A 131 -25.83 2.26 10.21
N GLY A 132 -26.88 1.95 9.42
CA GLY A 132 -28.00 2.87 9.13
C GLY A 132 -27.59 4.06 8.24
N ILE A 133 -26.53 3.91 7.44
CA ILE A 133 -26.10 4.81 6.36
C ILE A 133 -26.36 4.10 5.04
N ASP A 134 -27.07 4.74 4.11
CA ASP A 134 -27.57 4.05 2.90
C ASP A 134 -26.48 3.62 1.93
N LYS A 135 -25.39 4.42 1.82
CA LYS A 135 -24.32 4.19 0.86
C LYS A 135 -22.97 4.24 1.54
N VAL A 136 -22.43 3.06 1.77
CA VAL A 136 -21.09 2.86 2.33
C VAL A 136 -20.33 1.92 1.41
N ILE A 137 -19.11 2.27 1.04
CA ILE A 137 -18.20 1.33 0.36
C ILE A 137 -17.56 0.50 1.46
N PHE A 138 -17.88 -0.79 1.47
CA PHE A 138 -17.30 -1.77 2.36
C PHE A 138 -16.30 -2.62 1.58
N SER A 139 -15.06 -2.62 1.99
CA SER A 139 -13.97 -3.28 1.27
C SER A 139 -13.20 -4.24 2.18
N THR A 140 -12.89 -5.43 1.69
CA THR A 140 -12.04 -6.42 2.39
C THR A 140 -10.56 -6.18 2.08
N THR A 141 -10.15 -4.93 2.24
CA THR A 141 -8.76 -4.46 2.13
C THR A 141 -8.21 -4.10 3.51
N GLY A 142 -6.91 -3.81 3.58
CA GLY A 142 -6.26 -3.40 4.81
C GLY A 142 -4.75 -3.38 4.69
N TYR A 143 -4.09 -2.89 5.75
CA TYR A 143 -2.66 -2.63 5.78
C TYR A 143 -1.99 -3.27 7.02
N THR A 144 -2.43 -4.46 7.41
CA THR A 144 -1.98 -5.12 8.65
C THR A 144 -1.57 -6.58 8.49
N GLY A 145 -1.91 -7.22 7.35
CA GLY A 145 -1.73 -8.65 7.17
C GLY A 145 -2.63 -9.54 8.06
N ALA A 146 -3.49 -8.93 8.90
CA ALA A 146 -4.31 -9.64 9.89
C ALA A 146 -5.76 -9.88 9.44
N GLY A 147 -6.09 -9.50 8.19
CA GLY A 147 -7.47 -9.47 7.69
C GLY A 147 -8.26 -8.29 8.25
N GLY A 148 -9.49 -8.14 7.79
CA GLY A 148 -10.36 -7.05 8.18
C GLY A 148 -10.98 -6.33 7.00
N CYS A 149 -11.39 -5.08 7.21
CA CYS A 149 -12.04 -4.26 6.21
C CYS A 149 -11.63 -2.79 6.32
N GLU A 150 -11.90 -2.07 5.25
CA GLU A 150 -11.89 -0.62 5.16
C GLU A 150 -13.29 -0.15 4.76
N ILE A 151 -13.76 0.87 5.44
CA ILE A 151 -15.15 1.36 5.34
C ILE A 151 -15.08 2.82 4.94
N TYR A 152 -15.68 3.17 3.80
CA TYR A 152 -15.70 4.53 3.27
C TYR A 152 -17.12 5.06 3.31
N ALA A 153 -17.30 6.23 3.88
CA ALA A 153 -18.59 6.92 3.97
C ALA A 153 -18.39 8.43 3.75
N TYR A 154 -19.47 9.17 3.58
CA TYR A 154 -19.37 10.62 3.58
C TYR A 154 -18.94 11.15 4.95
N VAL A 155 -18.12 12.19 4.98
CA VAL A 155 -17.56 12.77 6.21
C VAL A 155 -18.62 13.20 7.22
N LYS A 156 -19.82 13.60 6.75
CA LYS A 156 -20.98 13.95 7.61
C LYS A 156 -21.45 12.77 8.49
N ASP A 157 -21.17 11.54 8.09
CA ASP A 157 -21.55 10.32 8.78
C ASP A 157 -20.42 9.72 9.62
N ALA A 158 -19.23 10.36 9.64
CA ALA A 158 -18.01 9.83 10.26
C ALA A 158 -18.17 9.51 11.75
N GLU A 159 -18.77 10.42 12.52
CA GLU A 159 -19.00 10.24 13.97
C GLU A 159 -19.97 9.09 14.25
N LYS A 160 -21.09 9.05 13.51
CA LYS A 160 -22.06 7.96 13.59
C LYS A 160 -21.41 6.61 13.29
N LEU A 161 -20.63 6.55 12.20
CA LEU A 161 -19.93 5.34 11.79
C LEU A 161 -18.94 4.89 12.85
N TRP A 162 -18.14 5.82 13.41
CA TRP A 162 -17.19 5.54 14.47
C TRP A 162 -17.83 4.89 15.67
N HIS A 163 -18.89 5.49 16.19
CA HIS A 163 -19.61 4.96 17.37
C HIS A 163 -20.23 3.59 17.09
N ALA A 164 -20.87 3.41 15.95
CA ALA A 164 -21.47 2.13 15.57
C ALA A 164 -20.44 1.00 15.47
N VAL A 165 -19.26 1.29 14.88
CA VAL A 165 -18.14 0.33 14.77
C VAL A 165 -17.65 -0.10 16.16
N PHE A 166 -17.47 0.84 17.10
CA PHE A 166 -17.01 0.52 18.44
C PHE A 166 -18.08 -0.24 19.25
N GLU A 167 -19.34 0.12 19.12
CA GLU A 167 -20.46 -0.60 19.75
C GLU A 167 -20.53 -2.06 19.24
N ALA A 168 -20.53 -2.24 17.92
CA ALA A 168 -20.57 -3.59 17.32
C ALA A 168 -19.34 -4.43 17.66
N GLY A 169 -18.18 -3.79 17.76
CA GLY A 169 -16.89 -4.45 18.05
C GLY A 169 -16.63 -4.71 19.53
N ALA A 170 -17.44 -4.16 20.45
CA ALA A 170 -17.16 -4.22 21.90
C ALA A 170 -16.99 -5.65 22.42
N GLU A 171 -17.90 -6.57 22.06
CA GLU A 171 -17.81 -7.99 22.46
C GLU A 171 -16.62 -8.74 21.86
N PHE A 172 -16.05 -8.22 20.76
CA PHE A 172 -14.88 -8.77 20.09
C PHE A 172 -13.57 -8.13 20.58
N GLY A 173 -13.66 -7.23 21.56
CA GLY A 173 -12.50 -6.56 22.15
C GLY A 173 -11.84 -5.52 21.24
N ILE A 174 -12.62 -4.85 20.40
CA ILE A 174 -12.12 -3.75 19.53
C ILE A 174 -11.44 -2.67 20.37
N LYS A 175 -10.34 -2.14 19.85
CA LYS A 175 -9.60 -1.04 20.48
C LYS A 175 -9.23 0.01 19.43
N PRO A 176 -9.18 1.31 19.81
CA PRO A 176 -8.62 2.32 18.93
C PRO A 176 -7.12 2.05 18.72
N ALA A 177 -6.66 2.23 17.50
CA ALA A 177 -5.27 2.04 17.10
C ALA A 177 -4.67 3.36 16.61
N GLY A 178 -3.48 3.69 17.05
CA GLY A 178 -2.74 4.88 16.61
C GLY A 178 -1.81 4.58 15.44
N LEU A 179 -1.15 5.62 14.92
CA LEU A 179 -0.21 5.51 13.80
C LEU A 179 0.97 4.57 14.09
N GLY A 180 1.42 4.48 15.34
CA GLY A 180 2.46 3.54 15.73
C GLY A 180 2.05 2.07 15.54
N ALA A 181 0.78 1.72 15.83
CA ALA A 181 0.25 0.39 15.55
C ALA A 181 0.17 0.12 14.04
N ARG A 182 -0.31 1.11 13.26
CA ARG A 182 -0.33 1.03 11.79
C ARG A 182 1.06 0.73 11.23
N ASP A 183 2.09 1.44 11.69
CA ASP A 183 3.46 1.27 11.19
C ASP A 183 4.08 -0.07 11.59
N THR A 184 3.88 -0.52 12.83
CA THR A 184 4.40 -1.84 13.25
C THR A 184 3.71 -2.99 12.53
N LEU A 185 2.39 -2.97 12.40
CA LEU A 185 1.61 -4.02 11.74
C LEU A 185 1.95 -4.15 10.24
N ARG A 186 2.02 -3.01 9.51
CA ARG A 186 2.39 -3.05 8.10
C ARG A 186 3.81 -3.59 7.89
N LEU A 187 4.77 -3.20 8.77
CA LEU A 187 6.14 -3.65 8.69
C LEU A 187 6.26 -5.15 8.97
N GLU A 188 5.56 -5.65 10.00
CA GLU A 188 5.47 -7.08 10.31
C GLU A 188 4.92 -7.90 9.12
N ALA A 189 3.94 -7.36 8.40
CA ALA A 189 3.40 -7.96 7.19
C ALA A 189 4.34 -7.83 5.97
N GLY A 190 5.32 -6.95 6.02
CA GLY A 190 6.25 -6.68 4.92
C GLY A 190 5.69 -5.71 3.87
N PHE A 191 4.74 -4.84 4.24
CA PHE A 191 4.15 -3.86 3.34
C PHE A 191 4.99 -2.58 3.29
N CYS A 192 5.12 -2.02 2.09
CA CYS A 192 5.84 -0.77 1.86
C CYS A 192 5.10 0.42 2.48
N LEU A 193 5.85 1.44 2.87
CA LEU A 193 5.36 2.76 3.22
C LEU A 193 6.03 3.78 2.30
N TYR A 194 5.23 4.63 1.65
CA TYR A 194 5.77 5.72 0.83
C TYR A 194 6.62 6.68 1.67
N GLY A 195 7.77 7.10 1.13
CA GLY A 195 8.80 7.86 1.85
C GLY A 195 9.76 7.01 2.69
N HIS A 196 9.59 5.67 2.68
CA HIS A 196 10.45 4.71 3.37
C HIS A 196 11.00 3.65 2.40
N GLU A 197 10.19 2.67 2.02
CA GLU A 197 10.57 1.61 1.07
C GLU A 197 10.42 2.03 -0.38
N ILE A 198 9.55 2.97 -0.67
CA ILE A 198 9.22 3.47 -2.01
C ILE A 198 9.14 4.99 -2.01
N ASP A 199 9.59 5.60 -3.08
CA ASP A 199 9.61 7.04 -3.30
C ASP A 199 9.88 7.38 -4.78
N ASP A 200 10.13 8.65 -5.08
CA ASP A 200 10.40 9.14 -6.43
C ASP A 200 11.70 8.61 -7.07
N ASP A 201 12.63 8.02 -6.30
CA ASP A 201 13.95 7.55 -6.74
C ASP A 201 14.08 6.02 -6.76
N HIS A 202 13.10 5.29 -6.23
CA HIS A 202 13.10 3.84 -6.17
C HIS A 202 12.05 3.24 -7.11
N SER A 203 12.49 2.33 -7.98
CA SER A 203 11.59 1.66 -8.92
C SER A 203 10.76 0.56 -8.23
N PRO A 204 9.57 0.23 -8.73
CA PRO A 204 8.79 -0.89 -8.23
C PRO A 204 9.53 -2.24 -8.36
N ILE A 205 10.46 -2.36 -9.30
CA ILE A 205 11.26 -3.59 -9.47
C ILE A 205 12.30 -3.73 -8.35
N GLU A 206 13.00 -2.63 -8.00
CA GLU A 206 13.95 -2.59 -6.88
C GLU A 206 13.24 -2.80 -5.54
N ALA A 207 12.05 -2.23 -5.38
CA ALA A 207 11.22 -2.30 -4.17
C ALA A 207 10.56 -3.68 -3.94
N GLY A 208 10.76 -4.65 -4.85
CA GLY A 208 10.14 -5.97 -4.75
C GLY A 208 8.67 -6.00 -5.19
N LEU A 209 8.18 -4.93 -5.80
CA LEU A 209 6.82 -4.77 -6.31
C LEU A 209 6.65 -5.23 -7.77
N GLY A 210 7.60 -6.03 -8.27
CA GLY A 210 7.54 -6.59 -9.63
C GLY A 210 6.31 -7.46 -9.90
N TRP A 211 5.66 -7.97 -8.84
CA TRP A 211 4.44 -8.75 -8.95
C TRP A 211 3.19 -7.91 -9.33
N ILE A 212 3.21 -6.60 -9.06
CA ILE A 212 2.20 -5.63 -9.52
C ILE A 212 2.69 -4.77 -10.68
N THR A 213 3.85 -5.06 -11.25
CA THR A 213 4.38 -4.37 -12.43
C THR A 213 4.24 -5.31 -13.62
N LYS A 214 3.14 -5.17 -14.37
CA LYS A 214 2.72 -6.13 -15.38
C LYS A 214 3.14 -5.72 -16.78
N PHE A 215 3.99 -6.53 -17.40
CA PHE A 215 4.48 -6.33 -18.77
C PHE A 215 3.67 -7.15 -19.79
N VAL A 216 2.36 -7.25 -19.60
CA VAL A 216 1.47 -7.95 -20.52
C VAL A 216 1.16 -7.08 -21.75
N PRO A 217 0.75 -7.67 -22.90
CA PRO A 217 0.31 -6.91 -24.06
C PRO A 217 -0.84 -5.97 -23.72
N GLY A 218 -0.80 -4.75 -24.22
CA GLY A 218 -1.84 -3.73 -23.98
C GLY A 218 -1.71 -2.95 -22.67
N ASN A 219 -0.85 -3.36 -21.74
CA ASN A 219 -0.56 -2.60 -20.52
C ASN A 219 0.59 -1.61 -20.76
N ASP A 220 0.29 -0.46 -21.39
CA ASP A 220 1.27 0.59 -21.71
C ASP A 220 1.25 1.71 -20.67
N PHE A 221 1.69 1.39 -19.46
CA PHE A 221 1.82 2.36 -18.38
C PHE A 221 3.02 3.30 -18.56
N ILE A 222 3.03 4.41 -17.83
CA ILE A 222 4.06 5.44 -17.88
C ILE A 222 5.43 4.81 -17.62
N ASN A 223 6.39 5.12 -18.51
CA ASN A 223 7.79 4.66 -18.42
C ASN A 223 7.98 3.12 -18.40
N ARG A 224 7.01 2.37 -18.96
CA ARG A 224 7.04 0.90 -19.04
C ARG A 224 8.37 0.35 -19.56
N ALA A 225 8.86 0.90 -20.68
CA ALA A 225 10.09 0.41 -21.33
C ALA A 225 11.31 0.44 -20.39
N TYR A 226 11.43 1.49 -19.56
CA TYR A 226 12.48 1.57 -18.55
C TYR A 226 12.37 0.44 -17.53
N HIS A 227 11.17 0.21 -16.97
CA HIS A 227 10.96 -0.83 -15.94
C HIS A 227 11.14 -2.24 -16.51
N GLU A 228 10.72 -2.47 -17.76
CA GLU A 228 10.91 -3.75 -18.45
C GLU A 228 12.41 -4.03 -18.68
N LYS A 229 13.15 -3.03 -19.13
CA LYS A 229 14.60 -3.10 -19.28
C LYS A 229 15.29 -3.34 -17.93
N LEU A 230 14.95 -2.58 -16.89
CA LEU A 230 15.49 -2.74 -15.55
C LEU A 230 15.27 -4.16 -14.99
N LYS A 231 14.10 -4.75 -15.24
CA LYS A 231 13.78 -6.11 -14.85
C LYS A 231 14.65 -7.14 -15.59
N ALA A 232 14.89 -6.93 -16.89
CA ALA A 232 15.69 -7.81 -17.72
C ALA A 232 17.19 -7.75 -17.34
N ASP A 233 17.72 -6.54 -17.16
CA ASP A 233 19.12 -6.28 -16.80
C ASP A 233 19.43 -6.60 -15.34
N LYS A 234 18.43 -6.76 -14.49
CA LYS A 234 18.45 -6.90 -13.04
C LYS A 234 18.89 -5.62 -12.32
N PRO A 235 18.20 -5.20 -11.25
CA PRO A 235 18.59 -4.05 -10.45
C PRO A 235 19.97 -4.19 -9.80
N THR A 236 20.61 -3.05 -9.58
CA THR A 236 21.89 -2.98 -8.84
C THR A 236 21.69 -2.99 -7.33
N ARG A 237 20.46 -2.75 -6.87
CA ARG A 237 20.03 -2.75 -5.46
C ARG A 237 18.64 -3.36 -5.32
N TYR A 238 18.35 -3.90 -4.13
CA TYR A 238 17.06 -4.54 -3.85
C TYR A 238 16.60 -4.17 -2.44
N MET A 239 15.34 -3.79 -2.28
CA MET A 239 14.70 -3.70 -0.98
C MET A 239 14.54 -5.10 -0.40
N LYS A 240 15.03 -5.30 0.82
CA LYS A 240 15.00 -6.58 1.54
C LYS A 240 14.61 -6.43 2.99
N PRO A 241 13.77 -7.35 3.51
CA PRO A 241 13.51 -7.47 4.94
C PRO A 241 14.71 -8.12 5.64
N PHE A 242 14.98 -7.68 6.86
CA PHE A 242 16.03 -8.24 7.71
C PHE A 242 15.59 -8.34 9.17
N GLU A 243 16.23 -9.24 9.92
CA GLU A 243 16.07 -9.39 11.37
C GLU A 243 17.42 -9.17 12.05
N LEU A 244 17.47 -8.29 13.06
CA LEU A 244 18.67 -8.12 13.88
C LEU A 244 18.89 -9.37 14.73
N GLN A 245 20.13 -9.84 14.76
CA GLN A 245 20.57 -10.92 15.62
C GLN A 245 21.11 -10.36 16.94
N ASP A 246 21.66 -9.16 16.92
CA ASP A 246 22.13 -8.43 18.09
C ASP A 246 21.02 -7.55 18.69
N LYS A 247 21.15 -7.24 19.97
CA LYS A 247 20.22 -6.36 20.67
C LYS A 247 20.34 -4.91 20.18
N GLY A 248 19.28 -4.40 19.60
CA GLY A 248 19.19 -3.03 19.10
C GLY A 248 17.95 -2.82 18.24
N ILE A 249 17.79 -1.63 17.69
CA ILE A 249 16.68 -1.26 16.79
C ILE A 249 17.27 -0.52 15.61
N ALA A 250 16.99 -0.98 14.40
CA ALA A 250 17.30 -0.25 13.17
C ALA A 250 16.33 0.94 13.00
N ARG A 251 16.81 2.02 12.40
CA ARG A 251 16.00 3.20 12.07
C ARG A 251 16.28 3.64 10.64
N GLN A 252 15.32 4.30 10.03
CA GLN A 252 15.46 4.87 8.69
C GLN A 252 16.76 5.69 8.58
N GLY A 253 17.48 5.50 7.46
CA GLY A 253 18.74 6.18 7.17
C GLY A 253 19.98 5.56 7.82
N TYR A 254 19.86 4.50 8.64
CA TYR A 254 21.04 3.82 9.13
C TYR A 254 21.73 3.04 8.00
N VAL A 255 23.06 3.10 7.99
CA VAL A 255 23.87 2.41 7.00
C VAL A 255 23.82 0.89 7.22
N ILE A 256 23.72 0.17 6.12
CA ILE A 256 23.88 -1.29 6.07
C ILE A 256 25.28 -1.58 5.53
N GLU A 257 26.02 -2.45 6.22
CA GLU A 257 27.41 -2.78 5.94
C GLU A 257 27.57 -4.30 5.70
N ASP A 258 28.65 -4.65 4.99
CA ASP A 258 29.15 -6.03 4.92
C ASP A 258 30.02 -6.37 6.15
N ALA A 259 30.61 -7.57 6.16
CA ALA A 259 31.47 -8.05 7.27
C ALA A 259 32.79 -7.28 7.38
N GLU A 260 33.23 -6.64 6.32
CA GLU A 260 34.44 -5.82 6.23
C GLU A 260 34.18 -4.35 6.63
N GLY A 261 32.92 -3.96 6.86
CA GLY A 261 32.49 -2.61 7.22
C GLY A 261 32.31 -1.69 6.02
N ASN A 262 32.22 -2.22 4.80
CA ASN A 262 31.91 -1.44 3.62
C ASN A 262 30.40 -1.18 3.55
N GLU A 263 30.00 0.04 3.14
CA GLU A 263 28.61 0.39 2.91
C GLU A 263 28.01 -0.37 1.72
N ILE A 264 26.99 -1.15 1.99
CA ILE A 264 26.26 -1.93 0.98
C ILE A 264 24.79 -1.51 0.85
N GLY A 265 24.30 -0.59 1.68
CA GLY A 265 22.92 -0.16 1.62
C GLY A 265 22.48 0.76 2.73
N VAL A 266 21.16 0.96 2.80
CA VAL A 266 20.51 1.86 3.77
C VAL A 266 19.20 1.26 4.29
N VAL A 267 18.93 1.46 5.58
CA VAL A 267 17.68 1.05 6.23
C VAL A 267 16.54 1.96 5.82
N CYS A 268 15.41 1.38 5.40
CA CYS A 268 14.16 2.09 5.10
C CYS A 268 13.27 2.20 6.34
N SER A 269 13.02 1.09 7.03
CA SER A 269 12.19 1.03 8.22
C SER A 269 12.75 0.03 9.23
N GLY A 270 12.40 0.23 10.51
CA GLY A 270 12.80 -0.73 11.54
C GLY A 270 12.09 -0.49 12.86
N THR A 271 11.71 -1.58 13.52
CA THR A 271 11.02 -1.58 14.82
C THR A 271 11.34 -2.87 15.60
N VAL A 272 10.86 -2.92 16.83
CA VAL A 272 10.70 -4.19 17.54
C VAL A 272 9.29 -4.69 17.26
N SER A 273 9.17 -5.89 16.70
CA SER A 273 7.86 -6.50 16.43
C SER A 273 7.15 -6.81 17.76
N PRO A 274 5.95 -6.26 18.00
CA PRO A 274 5.14 -6.64 19.16
C PRO A 274 4.74 -8.11 19.15
N TRP A 275 4.61 -8.71 17.97
CA TRP A 275 4.19 -10.09 17.80
C TRP A 275 5.30 -11.09 18.18
N THR A 276 6.51 -10.88 17.64
CA THR A 276 7.62 -11.83 17.81
C THR A 276 8.62 -11.43 18.88
N GLY A 277 8.60 -10.17 19.32
CA GLY A 277 9.60 -9.60 20.23
C GLY A 277 10.96 -9.33 19.57
N LYS A 278 11.10 -9.60 18.27
CA LYS A 278 12.34 -9.45 17.52
C LYS A 278 12.49 -8.06 16.92
N SER A 279 13.72 -7.62 16.74
CA SER A 279 14.03 -6.39 16.00
C SER A 279 14.05 -6.68 14.49
N ILE A 280 13.10 -6.12 13.78
CA ILE A 280 12.87 -6.32 12.35
C ILE A 280 13.06 -5.00 11.58
N GLY A 281 13.34 -5.10 10.29
CA GLY A 281 13.43 -3.94 9.43
C GLY A 281 13.45 -4.29 7.95
N THR A 282 13.42 -3.25 7.14
CA THR A 282 13.59 -3.29 5.69
C THR A 282 14.72 -2.33 5.29
N GLY A 283 15.37 -2.61 4.19
CA GLY A 283 16.40 -1.73 3.66
C GLY A 283 16.80 -2.10 2.24
N TYR A 284 17.37 -1.15 1.53
CA TYR A 284 17.99 -1.42 0.24
C TYR A 284 19.39 -1.93 0.44
N VAL A 285 19.73 -3.01 -0.25
CA VAL A 285 21.07 -3.59 -0.28
C VAL A 285 21.54 -3.77 -1.73
N LYS A 286 22.84 -3.58 -1.96
CA LYS A 286 23.48 -3.81 -3.26
C LYS A 286 23.26 -5.25 -3.76
N SER A 287 23.21 -5.41 -5.08
CA SER A 287 23.21 -6.72 -5.72
C SER A 287 24.41 -7.54 -5.21
N GLY A 288 24.14 -8.82 -4.92
CA GLY A 288 25.11 -9.70 -4.25
C GLY A 288 24.76 -9.95 -2.77
N PHE A 289 24.21 -8.98 -2.07
CA PHE A 289 23.85 -9.08 -0.65
C PHE A 289 22.36 -9.34 -0.39
N HIS A 290 21.53 -9.47 -1.42
CA HIS A 290 20.06 -9.53 -1.34
C HIS A 290 19.47 -10.94 -1.15
N LYS A 291 20.31 -11.98 -1.08
CA LYS A 291 19.84 -13.37 -0.95
C LYS A 291 19.37 -13.66 0.46
N LEU A 292 18.40 -14.56 0.56
CA LEU A 292 17.92 -15.07 1.86
C LEU A 292 19.12 -15.63 2.65
N ASP A 293 19.09 -15.43 3.96
CA ASP A 293 20.11 -15.85 4.93
C ASP A 293 21.47 -15.13 4.80
N THR A 294 21.59 -14.14 3.91
CA THR A 294 22.80 -13.30 3.85
C THR A 294 22.96 -12.51 5.16
N GLU A 295 24.15 -12.60 5.75
CA GLU A 295 24.56 -11.80 6.89
C GLU A 295 24.88 -10.38 6.44
N ILE A 296 24.35 -9.41 7.17
CA ILE A 296 24.59 -7.97 6.99
C ILE A 296 24.77 -7.32 8.35
N PHE A 297 25.25 -6.09 8.39
CA PHE A 297 25.45 -5.35 9.62
C PHE A 297 24.77 -4.00 9.54
N ILE A 298 24.06 -3.61 10.61
CA ILE A 298 23.41 -2.31 10.70
C ILE A 298 24.25 -1.40 11.59
N ARG A 299 24.71 -0.27 11.04
CA ARG A 299 25.50 0.74 11.78
C ARG A 299 24.60 1.54 12.69
N VAL A 300 24.62 1.22 13.98
CA VAL A 300 23.90 1.97 15.01
C VAL A 300 24.91 2.72 15.86
N ARG A 301 25.02 4.03 15.64
CA ARG A 301 26.09 4.87 16.26
C ARG A 301 27.48 4.29 15.91
N ASN A 302 28.23 3.85 16.91
CA ASN A 302 29.59 3.29 16.76
C ASN A 302 29.63 1.76 16.73
N LYS A 303 28.48 1.09 16.60
CA LYS A 303 28.39 -0.36 16.61
C LYS A 303 27.79 -0.88 15.30
N ALA A 304 28.39 -1.91 14.75
CA ALA A 304 27.80 -2.69 13.66
C ALA A 304 27.00 -3.85 14.31
N LEU A 305 25.69 -3.79 14.25
CA LEU A 305 24.79 -4.81 14.77
C LEU A 305 24.55 -5.87 13.71
N LYS A 306 24.83 -7.11 14.04
CA LYS A 306 24.60 -8.24 13.15
C LYS A 306 23.11 -8.40 12.85
N ALA A 307 22.81 -8.58 11.57
CA ALA A 307 21.48 -8.83 11.06
C ALA A 307 21.51 -9.84 9.92
N LYS A 308 20.36 -10.34 9.53
CA LYS A 308 20.22 -11.37 8.51
C LYS A 308 19.05 -11.04 7.60
N ILE A 309 19.22 -11.19 6.30
CA ILE A 309 18.12 -11.10 5.32
C ILE A 309 17.15 -12.25 5.55
N VAL A 310 15.86 -11.93 5.69
CA VAL A 310 14.80 -12.89 5.97
C VAL A 310 13.67 -12.78 4.92
N LYS A 311 12.61 -13.56 5.08
CA LYS A 311 11.36 -13.43 4.31
C LYS A 311 10.33 -12.64 5.09
N THR A 312 9.34 -12.08 4.41
CA THR A 312 8.10 -11.57 4.99
C THR A 312 6.95 -12.54 4.68
N PRO A 313 5.89 -12.53 5.51
CA PRO A 313 5.75 -11.76 6.75
C PRO A 313 6.76 -12.19 7.82
N PHE A 314 7.02 -11.33 8.81
CA PHE A 314 7.96 -11.62 9.91
C PHE A 314 7.38 -12.53 11.01
N PHE A 315 6.13 -12.99 10.85
CA PHE A 315 5.42 -13.90 11.78
C PHE A 315 4.97 -15.15 11.07
#